data_bf04849fffbfa224a326b348cab505e2
#
_entry.id   bf04849fffbfa224a326b348cab505e2
#
_cell.length_a   1.000
_cell.length_b   1.000
_cell.length_c   1.000
_cell.angle_alpha   90.00
_cell.angle_beta   90.00
_cell.angle_gamma   90.00
#
_symmetry.space_group_name_H-M   'P 1'
#
loop_
_entity.id
_entity.type
_entity.pdbx_description
1 polymer ?
#
loop_
_entity_poly.entity_id
_entity_poly.type
_entity_poly.pdbx_seq_one_letter_code
_entity_poly.pdbx_strand_id
1 'polypeptide(L)'
;MTKPKPQGYQKINYNNTLLGTFCSSNFIVIQNKLEEKINRDTKIEGNCISENCNNTFNKSFRNLINTNGYCKECAQKRLSKFKKENVENMKNKIIQTCMAKYGVPTFFESQEFKTKSKRTWIDNYGVDNPIKSKIILEKRKINFLKNYGVENPSQIEDVKNKKKLTCLQNHGVEHPQQDPEIAEKASKNSYRRKLYTFPSGNQITCQGYETLALDKLIKEENILENDIVTGCKNVPTIWYNDEEGKKHRHYVDIFIPSQNRCIEVKSTWTAKKKIDNIFLKQNAGKELGYLYEIWIYDNKGKIVEYYK
;
A
#
# COMPACT_ATOMS: atom_id res chain seq x y z
N MET A 1 -14.05 45.47 -12.04
CA MET A 1 -15.34 44.77 -11.95
C MET A 1 -15.57 44.36 -10.49
N THR A 2 -16.46 45.08 -9.80
CA THR A 2 -16.82 44.80 -8.40
C THR A 2 -17.65 43.53 -8.32
N LYS A 3 -17.22 42.55 -7.53
CA LYS A 3 -17.99 41.32 -7.28
C LYS A 3 -19.37 41.68 -6.70
N PRO A 4 -20.45 41.07 -7.19
CA PRO A 4 -21.78 41.30 -6.60
C PRO A 4 -21.76 40.83 -5.15
N LYS A 5 -22.29 41.66 -4.25
CA LYS A 5 -22.50 41.32 -2.84
C LYS A 5 -23.45 40.12 -2.77
N PRO A 6 -23.16 39.10 -1.94
CA PRO A 6 -24.09 37.99 -1.75
C PRO A 6 -25.43 38.53 -1.26
N GLN A 7 -26.54 38.04 -1.84
CA GLN A 7 -27.88 38.33 -1.40
C GLN A 7 -27.99 38.14 0.10
N GLY A 8 -28.47 39.19 0.81
CA GLY A 8 -28.47 39.21 2.27
C GLY A 8 -29.17 38.01 2.87
N TYR A 9 -28.49 37.31 3.79
CA TYR A 9 -29.10 36.33 4.66
C TYR A 9 -30.29 37.00 5.38
N GLN A 10 -31.51 36.55 5.13
CA GLN A 10 -32.67 36.99 5.91
C GLN A 10 -32.41 36.61 7.37
N LYS A 11 -32.38 37.62 8.25
CA LYS A 11 -32.09 37.45 9.66
C LYS A 11 -33.28 36.70 10.29
N ILE A 12 -33.10 35.44 10.68
CA ILE A 12 -34.13 34.64 11.32
C ILE A 12 -34.50 35.31 12.65
N ASN A 13 -35.75 35.64 12.84
CA ASN A 13 -36.27 36.19 14.08
C ASN A 13 -36.72 35.04 14.99
N TYR A 14 -35.91 34.69 15.96
CA TYR A 14 -36.17 33.62 16.92
C TYR A 14 -37.15 34.10 17.99
N ASN A 15 -38.41 33.70 17.87
CA ASN A 15 -39.49 34.05 18.79
C ASN A 15 -40.44 32.86 19.00
N ASN A 16 -41.40 33.00 19.92
CA ASN A 16 -42.37 31.98 20.24
C ASN A 16 -43.23 31.53 19.06
N THR A 17 -43.61 32.49 18.15
CA THR A 17 -44.37 32.19 16.94
C THR A 17 -43.59 31.25 16.01
N LEU A 18 -42.32 31.57 15.74
CA LEU A 18 -41.46 30.75 14.90
C LEU A 18 -41.29 29.36 15.53
N LEU A 19 -41.06 29.30 16.85
CA LEU A 19 -40.90 28.03 17.55
C LEU A 19 -42.17 27.16 17.46
N GLY A 20 -43.33 27.74 17.72
CA GLY A 20 -44.62 27.04 17.65
C GLY A 20 -44.89 26.50 16.26
N THR A 21 -44.71 27.34 15.20
CA THR A 21 -44.89 26.90 13.82
C THR A 21 -43.90 25.78 13.46
N PHE A 22 -42.63 25.91 13.84
CA PHE A 22 -41.63 24.90 13.56
C PHE A 22 -41.94 23.58 14.25
N CYS A 23 -42.31 23.61 15.54
CA CYS A 23 -42.63 22.40 16.30
C CYS A 23 -43.89 21.70 15.77
N SER A 24 -44.93 22.44 15.44
CA SER A 24 -46.15 21.90 14.82
C SER A 24 -45.87 21.24 13.47
N SER A 25 -45.11 21.90 12.62
CA SER A 25 -44.77 21.38 11.29
C SER A 25 -43.83 20.14 11.32
N ASN A 26 -43.11 19.90 12.42
CA ASN A 26 -42.17 18.82 12.58
C ASN A 26 -42.56 17.79 13.66
N PHE A 27 -43.78 17.86 14.18
CA PHE A 27 -44.33 16.99 15.20
C PHE A 27 -43.48 16.93 16.48
N ILE A 28 -42.92 18.09 16.90
CA ILE A 28 -42.05 18.19 18.08
C ILE A 28 -42.91 18.60 19.28
N VAL A 29 -42.84 17.78 20.35
CA VAL A 29 -43.46 18.08 21.65
C VAL A 29 -42.39 18.63 22.58
N ILE A 30 -42.55 19.88 23.03
CA ILE A 30 -41.67 20.55 23.97
C ILE A 30 -42.05 20.16 25.38
N GLN A 31 -41.07 19.82 26.21
CA GLN A 31 -41.27 19.37 27.60
C GLN A 31 -40.93 20.45 28.63
N ASN A 32 -40.00 21.34 28.32
CA ASN A 32 -39.59 22.38 29.27
C ASN A 32 -40.51 23.60 29.22
N LYS A 33 -40.71 24.25 30.37
CA LYS A 33 -41.42 25.53 30.45
C LYS A 33 -40.50 26.61 29.88
N LEU A 34 -41.00 27.38 28.91
CA LEU A 34 -40.25 28.44 28.26
C LEU A 34 -40.56 29.79 28.89
N GLU A 35 -39.62 30.71 28.81
CA GLU A 35 -39.76 32.11 29.20
C GLU A 35 -40.65 32.87 28.19
N GLU A 36 -41.24 34.00 28.59
CA GLU A 36 -42.04 34.84 27.69
C GLU A 36 -41.25 35.32 26.47
N LYS A 37 -39.96 35.61 26.65
CA LYS A 37 -39.08 36.02 25.54
C LYS A 37 -38.00 34.98 25.31
N ILE A 38 -38.07 34.32 24.17
CA ILE A 38 -37.04 33.37 23.71
C ILE A 38 -36.17 33.99 22.64
N ASN A 39 -34.96 33.44 22.53
CA ASN A 39 -33.96 33.81 21.54
C ASN A 39 -33.31 32.58 20.89
N ARG A 40 -32.38 32.81 19.98
CA ARG A 40 -31.71 31.72 19.24
C ARG A 40 -30.97 30.70 20.10
N ASP A 41 -30.54 31.12 21.29
CA ASP A 41 -29.72 30.29 22.20
C ASP A 41 -30.54 29.64 23.34
N THR A 42 -31.86 29.99 23.43
CA THR A 42 -32.79 29.39 24.38
C THR A 42 -32.82 27.88 24.22
N LYS A 43 -32.72 27.19 25.35
CA LYS A 43 -32.74 25.70 25.39
C LYS A 43 -34.14 25.15 25.28
N ILE A 44 -34.31 24.25 24.34
CA ILE A 44 -35.57 23.60 24.04
C ILE A 44 -35.37 22.09 24.33
N GLU A 45 -36.20 21.53 25.16
CA GLU A 45 -36.23 20.12 25.53
C GLU A 45 -37.46 19.44 24.99
N GLY A 46 -37.33 18.23 24.52
CA GLY A 46 -38.44 17.46 24.00
C GLY A 46 -38.09 16.00 23.74
N ASN A 47 -39.04 15.23 23.32
CA ASN A 47 -38.86 13.84 22.92
C ASN A 47 -38.27 13.76 21.51
N CYS A 48 -37.45 12.77 21.29
CA CYS A 48 -36.92 12.48 19.97
C CYS A 48 -38.06 12.11 19.00
N ILE A 49 -38.07 12.75 17.82
CA ILE A 49 -39.08 12.50 16.79
C ILE A 49 -38.82 11.24 15.95
N SER A 50 -37.77 10.50 16.24
CA SER A 50 -37.44 9.26 15.49
C SER A 50 -38.38 8.14 15.97
N GLU A 51 -38.96 7.40 15.03
CA GLU A 51 -39.77 6.22 15.34
C GLU A 51 -39.04 5.24 16.27
N ASN A 52 -39.71 4.71 17.26
CA ASN A 52 -39.16 3.76 18.25
C ASN A 52 -37.98 4.29 19.08
N CYS A 53 -37.86 5.63 19.26
CA CYS A 53 -36.83 6.24 20.09
C CYS A 53 -37.44 6.94 21.32
N ASN A 54 -37.11 6.46 22.52
CA ASN A 54 -37.60 7.03 23.78
C ASN A 54 -36.64 8.09 24.37
N ASN A 55 -35.57 8.43 23.67
CA ASN A 55 -34.60 9.43 24.14
C ASN A 55 -35.15 10.85 23.99
N THR A 56 -34.71 11.74 24.87
CA THR A 56 -35.02 13.16 24.80
C THR A 56 -33.88 13.93 24.08
N PHE A 57 -34.19 15.13 23.67
CA PHE A 57 -33.15 16.08 23.19
C PHE A 57 -33.21 17.35 24.08
N ASN A 58 -32.02 18.00 24.20
CA ASN A 58 -31.88 19.34 24.76
C ASN A 58 -30.99 20.14 23.80
N LYS A 59 -31.58 21.11 23.10
CA LYS A 59 -30.91 21.86 22.04
C LYS A 59 -31.19 23.36 22.17
N SER A 60 -30.22 24.20 21.72
CA SER A 60 -30.58 25.60 21.49
C SER A 60 -31.61 25.73 20.37
N PHE A 61 -32.43 26.72 20.39
CA PHE A 61 -33.46 26.94 19.38
C PHE A 61 -32.86 26.95 17.95
N ARG A 62 -31.72 27.60 17.78
CA ARG A 62 -30.96 27.58 16.53
C ARG A 62 -30.62 26.14 16.07
N ASN A 63 -30.15 25.31 17.00
CA ASN A 63 -29.79 23.95 16.67
C ASN A 63 -31.03 23.09 16.41
N LEU A 64 -32.15 23.37 17.06
CA LEU A 64 -33.40 22.70 16.80
C LEU A 64 -33.88 22.93 15.36
N ILE A 65 -33.87 24.18 14.90
CA ILE A 65 -34.20 24.50 13.51
C ILE A 65 -33.28 23.80 12.52
N ASN A 66 -31.97 23.77 12.80
CA ASN A 66 -30.97 23.20 11.88
C ASN A 66 -30.97 21.66 11.84
N THR A 67 -31.29 21.02 12.96
CA THR A 67 -31.13 19.54 13.12
C THR A 67 -32.40 18.80 13.46
N ASN A 68 -33.52 19.53 13.54
CA ASN A 68 -34.83 19.02 13.93
C ASN A 68 -34.86 18.40 15.35
N GLY A 69 -35.97 17.79 15.76
CA GLY A 69 -36.24 17.20 17.07
C GLY A 69 -35.62 15.80 17.29
N TYR A 70 -34.51 15.47 16.65
CA TYR A 70 -33.82 14.20 16.88
C TYR A 70 -32.88 14.27 18.09
N CYS A 71 -32.81 13.21 18.91
CA CYS A 71 -31.75 13.07 19.90
C CYS A 71 -30.35 12.95 19.22
N LYS A 72 -29.28 13.05 20.00
CA LYS A 72 -27.90 13.00 19.49
C LYS A 72 -27.61 11.74 18.64
N GLU A 73 -28.04 10.59 19.12
CA GLU A 73 -27.80 9.30 18.45
C GLU A 73 -28.57 9.18 17.13
N CYS A 74 -29.88 9.54 17.14
CA CYS A 74 -30.69 9.48 15.94
C CYS A 74 -30.25 10.50 14.90
N ALA A 75 -29.83 11.68 15.31
CA ALA A 75 -29.24 12.68 14.41
C ALA A 75 -27.94 12.18 13.77
N GLN A 76 -27.07 11.49 14.53
CA GLN A 76 -25.84 10.91 13.99
C GLN A 76 -26.12 9.76 13.00
N LYS A 77 -27.06 8.86 13.34
CA LYS A 77 -27.46 7.77 12.43
C LYS A 77 -28.02 8.32 11.12
N ARG A 78 -28.89 9.32 11.19
CA ARG A 78 -29.47 9.98 10.02
C ARG A 78 -28.43 10.67 9.15
N LEU A 79 -27.48 11.38 9.78
CA LEU A 79 -26.37 12.04 9.06
C LEU A 79 -25.45 11.01 8.40
N SER A 80 -25.16 9.91 9.05
CA SER A 80 -24.34 8.82 8.47
C SER A 80 -25.03 8.16 7.29
N LYS A 81 -26.34 7.92 7.36
CA LYS A 81 -27.15 7.38 6.27
C LYS A 81 -27.15 8.34 5.07
N PHE A 82 -27.45 9.62 5.32
CA PHE A 82 -27.40 10.66 4.28
C PHE A 82 -26.02 10.77 3.60
N LYS A 83 -24.95 10.71 4.39
CA LYS A 83 -23.58 10.74 3.84
C LYS A 83 -23.30 9.53 2.94
N LYS A 84 -23.71 8.31 3.37
CA LYS A 84 -23.53 7.11 2.55
C LYS A 84 -24.28 7.18 1.22
N GLU A 85 -25.54 7.65 1.25
CA GLU A 85 -26.39 7.76 0.06
C GLU A 85 -25.93 8.83 -0.94
N ASN A 86 -25.27 9.89 -0.43
CA ASN A 86 -24.87 11.03 -1.26
C ASN A 86 -23.36 11.12 -1.54
N VAL A 87 -22.56 10.17 -1.05
CA VAL A 87 -21.08 10.17 -1.21
C VAL A 87 -20.68 10.31 -2.69
N GLU A 88 -21.30 9.54 -3.56
CA GLU A 88 -20.92 9.54 -4.98
C GLU A 88 -21.25 10.87 -5.66
N ASN A 89 -22.45 11.40 -5.40
CA ASN A 89 -22.85 12.72 -5.91
C ASN A 89 -21.94 13.85 -5.40
N MET A 90 -21.52 13.78 -4.14
CA MET A 90 -20.57 14.74 -3.56
C MET A 90 -19.19 14.62 -4.21
N LYS A 91 -18.70 13.42 -4.41
CA LYS A 91 -17.43 13.17 -5.12
C LYS A 91 -17.48 13.74 -6.53
N ASN A 92 -18.52 13.41 -7.29
CA ASN A 92 -18.67 13.88 -8.65
C ASN A 92 -18.71 15.42 -8.75
N LYS A 93 -19.42 16.10 -7.83
CA LYS A 93 -19.42 17.58 -7.75
C LYS A 93 -18.02 18.13 -7.45
N ILE A 94 -17.27 17.50 -6.54
CA ILE A 94 -15.89 17.91 -6.23
C ILE A 94 -15.01 17.74 -7.46
N ILE A 95 -15.08 16.59 -8.13
CA ILE A 95 -14.33 16.32 -9.36
C ILE A 95 -14.65 17.34 -10.43
N GLN A 96 -15.94 17.60 -10.72
CA GLN A 96 -16.36 18.61 -11.71
C GLN A 96 -15.82 20.01 -11.38
N THR A 97 -15.91 20.41 -10.11
CA THR A 97 -15.39 21.70 -9.65
C THR A 97 -13.87 21.79 -9.80
N CYS A 98 -13.15 20.73 -9.45
CA CYS A 98 -11.70 20.67 -9.58
C CYS A 98 -11.26 20.63 -11.05
N MET A 99 -11.94 19.87 -11.90
CA MET A 99 -11.69 19.83 -13.35
C MET A 99 -11.91 21.21 -13.98
N ALA A 100 -13.01 21.90 -13.65
CA ALA A 100 -13.31 23.23 -14.17
C ALA A 100 -12.29 24.29 -13.72
N LYS A 101 -11.77 24.19 -12.49
CA LYS A 101 -10.88 25.22 -11.91
C LYS A 101 -9.40 24.93 -12.12
N TYR A 102 -8.98 23.67 -12.07
CA TYR A 102 -7.58 23.25 -12.03
C TYR A 102 -7.17 22.29 -13.16
N GLY A 103 -8.13 21.82 -13.98
CA GLY A 103 -7.88 20.85 -15.06
C GLY A 103 -7.53 19.42 -14.57
N VAL A 104 -7.75 19.13 -13.28
CA VAL A 104 -7.43 17.83 -12.65
C VAL A 104 -8.57 17.39 -11.71
N PRO A 105 -8.77 16.08 -11.48
CA PRO A 105 -9.88 15.57 -10.67
C PRO A 105 -9.86 16.03 -9.21
N THR A 106 -8.68 16.27 -8.65
CA THR A 106 -8.53 16.72 -7.26
C THR A 106 -7.59 17.91 -7.14
N PHE A 107 -7.86 18.81 -6.19
CA PHE A 107 -6.98 19.95 -5.91
C PHE A 107 -5.53 19.52 -5.60
N PHE A 108 -5.36 18.37 -4.93
CA PHE A 108 -4.03 17.83 -4.58
C PHE A 108 -3.18 17.48 -5.80
N GLU A 109 -3.78 17.17 -6.93
CA GLU A 109 -3.09 16.91 -8.18
C GLU A 109 -2.71 18.17 -8.94
N SER A 110 -3.32 19.32 -8.59
CA SER A 110 -3.09 20.59 -9.28
C SER A 110 -1.64 21.09 -9.12
N GLN A 111 -1.15 21.76 -10.16
CA GLN A 111 0.18 22.37 -10.10
C GLN A 111 0.25 23.48 -9.02
N GLU A 112 -0.86 24.18 -8.80
CA GLU A 112 -0.95 25.19 -7.75
C GLU A 112 -0.71 24.59 -6.36
N PHE A 113 -1.35 23.46 -6.03
CA PHE A 113 -1.15 22.78 -4.75
C PHE A 113 0.29 22.27 -4.61
N LYS A 114 0.81 21.61 -5.66
CA LYS A 114 2.19 21.07 -5.65
C LYS A 114 3.22 22.17 -5.40
N THR A 115 3.06 23.31 -6.07
CA THR A 115 3.96 24.47 -5.91
C THR A 115 3.85 25.09 -4.52
N LYS A 116 2.62 25.31 -4.01
CA LYS A 116 2.42 25.84 -2.65
C LYS A 116 2.96 24.90 -1.57
N SER A 117 2.66 23.61 -1.69
CA SER A 117 3.16 22.59 -0.75
C SER A 117 4.68 22.55 -0.72
N LYS A 118 5.31 22.49 -1.90
CA LYS A 118 6.77 22.51 -2.02
C LYS A 118 7.38 23.75 -1.40
N ARG A 119 6.82 24.94 -1.68
CA ARG A 119 7.28 26.21 -1.07
C ARG A 119 7.18 26.17 0.45
N THR A 120 6.03 25.76 1.00
CA THR A 120 5.85 25.65 2.45
C THR A 120 6.90 24.72 3.09
N TRP A 121 7.27 23.62 2.44
CA TRP A 121 8.30 22.71 2.93
C TRP A 121 9.71 23.34 2.87
N ILE A 122 10.00 24.09 1.81
CA ILE A 122 11.28 24.82 1.69
C ILE A 122 11.37 25.92 2.76
N ASP A 123 10.30 26.71 2.93
CA ASP A 123 10.27 27.82 3.89
C ASP A 123 10.42 27.32 5.35
N ASN A 124 9.78 26.20 5.71
CA ASN A 124 9.78 25.70 7.09
C ASN A 124 10.93 24.73 7.42
N TYR A 125 11.45 23.99 6.46
CA TYR A 125 12.40 22.88 6.71
C TYR A 125 13.60 22.86 5.77
N GLY A 126 13.71 23.82 4.84
CA GLY A 126 14.80 23.89 3.86
C GLY A 126 14.81 22.76 2.81
N VAL A 127 13.71 22.01 2.69
CA VAL A 127 13.58 20.87 1.77
C VAL A 127 12.26 20.91 0.99
N ASP A 128 12.25 20.38 -0.21
CA ASP A 128 11.09 20.34 -1.09
C ASP A 128 10.09 19.21 -0.77
N ASN A 129 10.49 18.29 0.12
CA ASN A 129 9.67 17.15 0.52
C ASN A 129 9.97 16.77 1.99
N PRO A 130 8.94 16.50 2.81
CA PRO A 130 9.10 16.10 4.23
C PRO A 130 10.07 14.94 4.45
N ILE A 131 10.08 13.96 3.55
CA ILE A 131 10.94 12.76 3.66
C ILE A 131 12.43 13.10 3.59
N LYS A 132 12.80 14.23 2.99
CA LYS A 132 14.20 14.70 2.92
C LYS A 132 14.65 15.44 4.19
N SER A 133 13.72 15.84 5.05
CA SER A 133 14.03 16.56 6.28
C SER A 133 14.50 15.62 7.39
N LYS A 134 15.75 15.73 7.81
CA LYS A 134 16.30 14.97 8.94
C LYS A 134 15.50 15.20 10.23
N ILE A 135 15.03 16.44 10.46
CA ILE A 135 14.23 16.81 11.64
C ILE A 135 12.91 16.04 11.66
N ILE A 136 12.22 15.94 10.52
CA ILE A 136 10.94 15.22 10.42
C ILE A 136 11.15 13.71 10.56
N LEU A 137 12.20 13.18 9.94
CA LEU A 137 12.54 11.75 10.05
C LEU A 137 12.84 11.38 11.49
N GLU A 138 13.62 12.21 12.21
CA GLU A 138 13.95 11.96 13.62
C GLU A 138 12.71 12.08 14.52
N LYS A 139 11.88 13.11 14.36
CA LYS A 139 10.60 13.22 15.09
C LYS A 139 9.69 12.01 14.85
N ARG A 140 9.63 11.51 13.62
CA ARG A 140 8.87 10.31 13.28
C ARG A 140 9.41 9.08 13.98
N LYS A 141 10.75 8.89 13.97
CA LYS A 141 11.44 7.79 14.65
C LYS A 141 11.18 7.81 16.16
N ILE A 142 11.34 8.98 16.81
CA ILE A 142 11.07 9.17 18.24
C ILE A 142 9.60 8.83 18.58
N ASN A 143 8.65 9.28 17.77
CA ASN A 143 7.24 8.98 17.99
C ASN A 143 6.94 7.49 17.86
N PHE A 144 7.55 6.79 16.89
CA PHE A 144 7.40 5.33 16.76
C PHE A 144 8.03 4.59 17.95
N LEU A 145 9.22 5.01 18.38
CA LEU A 145 9.88 4.43 19.54
C LEU A 145 9.03 4.60 20.81
N LYS A 146 8.48 5.80 21.01
CA LYS A 146 7.62 6.10 22.16
C LYS A 146 6.32 5.29 22.18
N ASN A 147 5.66 5.14 21.02
CA ASN A 147 4.34 4.53 20.94
C ASN A 147 4.36 3.01 20.77
N TYR A 148 5.40 2.46 20.14
CA TYR A 148 5.48 1.07 19.73
C TYR A 148 6.78 0.35 20.10
N GLY A 149 7.73 1.04 20.75
CA GLY A 149 9.02 0.46 21.12
C GLY A 149 9.95 0.15 19.95
N VAL A 150 9.63 0.61 18.73
CA VAL A 150 10.42 0.36 17.52
C VAL A 150 10.60 1.64 16.70
N GLU A 151 11.68 1.74 15.95
CA GLU A 151 11.98 2.90 15.11
C GLU A 151 11.16 2.97 13.82
N ASN A 152 10.69 1.82 13.34
CA ASN A 152 9.96 1.71 12.07
C ASN A 152 8.73 0.80 12.23
N PRO A 153 7.56 1.18 11.67
CA PRO A 153 6.36 0.35 11.71
C PRO A 153 6.55 -1.07 11.18
N SER A 154 7.46 -1.27 10.22
CA SER A 154 7.75 -2.59 9.64
C SER A 154 8.42 -3.56 10.61
N GLN A 155 8.90 -3.08 11.76
CA GLN A 155 9.48 -3.92 12.83
C GLN A 155 8.43 -4.46 13.80
N ILE A 156 7.21 -3.87 13.81
CA ILE A 156 6.10 -4.31 14.65
C ILE A 156 5.62 -5.68 14.16
N GLU A 157 5.50 -6.65 15.08
CA GLU A 157 5.13 -8.03 14.73
C GLU A 157 3.75 -8.12 14.09
N ASP A 158 2.76 -7.40 14.62
CA ASP A 158 1.41 -7.34 14.02
C ASP A 158 1.43 -6.82 12.58
N VAL A 159 2.31 -5.85 12.28
CA VAL A 159 2.46 -5.32 10.91
C VAL A 159 3.12 -6.35 10.00
N LYS A 160 4.12 -7.09 10.49
CA LYS A 160 4.75 -8.19 9.74
C LYS A 160 3.73 -9.28 9.44
N ASN A 161 2.96 -9.70 10.44
CA ASN A 161 1.94 -10.72 10.31
C ASN A 161 0.82 -10.29 9.33
N LYS A 162 0.34 -9.05 9.41
CA LYS A 162 -0.63 -8.51 8.44
C LYS A 162 -0.08 -8.51 7.00
N LYS A 163 1.20 -8.16 6.81
CA LYS A 163 1.84 -8.22 5.49
C LYS A 163 1.91 -9.64 4.95
N LYS A 164 2.28 -10.61 5.80
CA LYS A 164 2.30 -12.04 5.44
C LYS A 164 0.91 -12.53 5.05
N LEU A 165 -0.12 -12.27 5.88
CA LEU A 165 -1.49 -12.66 5.60
C LEU A 165 -2.01 -12.06 4.29
N THR A 166 -1.77 -10.77 4.06
CA THR A 166 -2.18 -10.11 2.81
C THR A 166 -1.47 -10.73 1.60
N CYS A 167 -0.17 -11.04 1.72
CA CYS A 167 0.58 -11.68 0.66
C CYS A 167 0.05 -13.11 0.39
N LEU A 168 -0.23 -13.87 1.45
CA LEU A 168 -0.80 -15.21 1.36
C LEU A 168 -2.17 -15.21 0.67
N GLN A 169 -3.04 -14.26 1.01
CA GLN A 169 -4.34 -14.10 0.38
C GLN A 169 -4.27 -13.75 -1.11
N ASN A 170 -3.32 -12.89 -1.49
CA ASN A 170 -3.22 -12.38 -2.87
C ASN A 170 -2.38 -13.27 -3.79
N HIS A 171 -1.39 -13.98 -3.24
CA HIS A 171 -0.35 -14.68 -4.01
C HIS A 171 -0.15 -16.14 -3.57
N GLY A 172 -0.84 -16.62 -2.53
CA GLY A 172 -0.66 -17.98 -2.01
C GLY A 172 0.69 -18.23 -1.35
N VAL A 173 1.48 -17.19 -1.08
CA VAL A 173 2.82 -17.26 -0.47
C VAL A 173 3.01 -16.19 0.60
N GLU A 174 3.89 -16.42 1.58
CA GLU A 174 4.11 -15.46 2.68
C GLU A 174 4.92 -14.21 2.28
N HIS A 175 5.70 -14.32 1.21
CA HIS A 175 6.55 -13.22 0.74
C HIS A 175 6.45 -13.07 -0.79
N PRO A 176 6.31 -11.86 -1.34
CA PRO A 176 6.11 -11.65 -2.78
C PRO A 176 7.16 -12.31 -3.69
N GLN A 177 8.42 -12.36 -3.26
CA GLN A 177 9.50 -13.00 -4.02
C GLN A 177 9.40 -14.54 -4.08
N GLN A 178 8.51 -15.14 -3.30
CA GLN A 178 8.21 -16.57 -3.39
C GLN A 178 7.20 -16.88 -4.51
N ASP A 179 6.52 -15.87 -5.02
CA ASP A 179 5.68 -15.97 -6.22
C ASP A 179 6.56 -15.93 -7.48
N PRO A 180 6.51 -16.95 -8.37
CA PRO A 180 7.38 -17.02 -9.55
C PRO A 180 7.15 -15.87 -10.54
N GLU A 181 5.92 -15.34 -10.63
CA GLU A 181 5.62 -14.22 -11.53
C GLU A 181 6.25 -12.92 -11.05
N ILE A 182 6.16 -12.68 -9.74
CA ILE A 182 6.74 -11.49 -9.13
C ILE A 182 8.27 -11.60 -9.18
N ALA A 183 8.82 -12.77 -8.85
CA ALA A 183 10.26 -13.02 -8.93
C ALA A 183 10.80 -12.83 -10.35
N GLU A 184 10.11 -13.32 -11.36
CA GLU A 184 10.46 -13.15 -12.78
C GLU A 184 10.47 -11.66 -13.19
N LYS A 185 9.42 -10.91 -12.81
CA LYS A 185 9.35 -9.46 -13.07
C LYS A 185 10.49 -8.70 -12.38
N ALA A 186 10.77 -9.03 -11.14
CA ALA A 186 11.87 -8.43 -10.37
C ALA A 186 13.23 -8.76 -11.00
N SER A 187 13.44 -10.01 -11.40
CA SER A 187 14.63 -10.45 -12.11
C SER A 187 14.80 -9.69 -13.43
N LYS A 188 13.78 -9.53 -14.25
CA LYS A 188 13.83 -8.78 -15.53
C LYS A 188 14.22 -7.30 -15.36
N ASN A 189 13.91 -6.71 -14.21
CA ASN A 189 14.23 -5.31 -13.89
C ASN A 189 15.52 -5.16 -13.05
N SER A 190 16.28 -6.22 -12.86
CA SER A 190 17.49 -6.18 -12.03
C SER A 190 18.65 -5.47 -12.73
N TYR A 191 19.60 -4.97 -11.92
CA TYR A 191 20.77 -4.23 -12.38
C TYR A 191 21.74 -5.13 -13.16
N ARG A 192 22.34 -4.60 -14.24
CA ARG A 192 23.36 -5.27 -15.08
C ARG A 192 22.92 -6.59 -15.71
N ARG A 193 21.71 -6.65 -16.21
CA ARG A 193 21.29 -7.80 -17.04
C ARG A 193 22.02 -7.82 -18.36
N LYS A 194 22.28 -9.04 -18.83
CA LYS A 194 22.91 -9.33 -20.14
C LYS A 194 21.90 -10.06 -21.00
N LEU A 195 21.93 -9.79 -22.30
CA LEU A 195 21.21 -10.58 -23.28
C LEU A 195 22.14 -11.70 -23.77
N TYR A 196 21.66 -12.93 -23.71
CA TYR A 196 22.32 -14.10 -24.28
C TYR A 196 21.56 -14.56 -25.51
N THR A 197 22.26 -14.77 -26.62
CA THR A 197 21.66 -15.27 -27.87
C THR A 197 22.14 -16.69 -28.11
N PHE A 198 21.19 -17.62 -28.19
CA PHE A 198 21.44 -19.01 -28.50
C PHE A 198 21.83 -19.21 -29.98
N PRO A 199 22.40 -20.37 -30.36
CA PRO A 199 22.71 -20.69 -31.75
C PRO A 199 21.51 -20.62 -32.70
N SER A 200 20.30 -20.89 -32.20
CA SER A 200 19.04 -20.76 -32.97
C SER A 200 18.62 -19.32 -33.27
N GLY A 201 19.25 -18.33 -32.59
CA GLY A 201 18.84 -16.93 -32.60
C GLY A 201 17.86 -16.53 -31.48
N ASN A 202 17.36 -17.48 -30.71
CA ASN A 202 16.53 -17.18 -29.53
C ASN A 202 17.33 -16.41 -28.49
N GLN A 203 16.66 -15.55 -27.74
CA GLN A 203 17.31 -14.68 -26.76
C GLN A 203 16.71 -14.83 -25.38
N ILE A 204 17.57 -14.90 -24.38
CA ILE A 204 17.21 -14.86 -22.96
C ILE A 204 17.99 -13.77 -22.23
N THR A 205 17.42 -13.30 -21.12
CA THR A 205 18.11 -12.34 -20.27
C THR A 205 18.76 -13.06 -19.10
N CYS A 206 20.05 -12.84 -18.90
CA CYS A 206 20.89 -13.45 -17.90
C CYS A 206 21.49 -12.44 -16.94
N GLN A 207 22.03 -12.89 -15.82
CA GLN A 207 22.73 -12.06 -14.86
C GLN A 207 24.10 -12.68 -14.49
N GLY A 208 25.06 -11.82 -14.17
CA GLY A 208 26.38 -12.27 -13.71
C GLY A 208 27.13 -13.14 -14.72
N TYR A 209 27.47 -14.36 -14.34
CA TYR A 209 28.25 -15.33 -15.14
C TYR A 209 27.40 -16.41 -15.81
N GLU A 210 26.06 -16.30 -15.75
CA GLU A 210 25.13 -17.25 -16.39
C GLU A 210 25.39 -17.41 -17.89
N THR A 211 25.81 -16.32 -18.59
CA THR A 211 26.17 -16.39 -20.01
C THR A 211 27.32 -17.33 -20.30
N LEU A 212 28.34 -17.37 -19.43
CA LEU A 212 29.48 -18.28 -19.57
C LEU A 212 29.09 -19.72 -19.25
N ALA A 213 28.20 -19.92 -18.30
CA ALA A 213 27.66 -21.23 -18.00
C ALA A 213 26.86 -21.80 -19.18
N LEU A 214 26.05 -20.96 -19.84
CA LEU A 214 25.32 -21.33 -21.06
C LEU A 214 26.27 -21.68 -22.21
N ASP A 215 27.30 -20.87 -22.43
CA ASP A 215 28.33 -21.17 -23.44
C ASP A 215 28.98 -22.53 -23.18
N LYS A 216 29.36 -22.83 -21.93
CA LYS A 216 29.93 -24.11 -21.55
C LYS A 216 28.98 -25.27 -21.83
N LEU A 217 27.71 -25.16 -21.42
CA LEU A 217 26.71 -26.20 -21.66
C LEU A 217 26.53 -26.52 -23.14
N ILE A 218 26.45 -25.47 -23.98
CA ILE A 218 26.20 -25.63 -25.41
C ILE A 218 27.46 -26.08 -26.16
N LYS A 219 28.61 -25.41 -25.91
CA LYS A 219 29.82 -25.60 -26.73
C LYS A 219 30.70 -26.73 -26.25
N GLU A 220 30.75 -26.98 -24.92
CA GLU A 220 31.65 -28.01 -24.35
C GLU A 220 30.88 -29.31 -23.99
N GLU A 221 29.66 -29.17 -23.42
CA GLU A 221 28.87 -30.32 -22.99
C GLU A 221 27.85 -30.76 -24.08
N ASN A 222 27.72 -30.03 -25.16
CA ASN A 222 26.81 -30.29 -26.29
C ASN A 222 25.33 -30.45 -25.85
N ILE A 223 24.90 -29.70 -24.83
CA ILE A 223 23.52 -29.71 -24.38
C ILE A 223 22.67 -28.98 -25.42
N LEU A 224 21.57 -29.58 -25.82
CA LEU A 224 20.63 -28.99 -26.79
C LEU A 224 19.95 -27.76 -26.15
N GLU A 225 19.82 -26.69 -26.92
CA GLU A 225 19.17 -25.44 -26.48
C GLU A 225 17.78 -25.70 -25.87
N ASN A 226 16.98 -26.56 -26.50
CA ASN A 226 15.63 -26.88 -26.05
C ASN A 226 15.57 -27.62 -24.70
N ASP A 227 16.71 -28.13 -24.24
CA ASP A 227 16.83 -28.79 -22.95
C ASP A 227 17.39 -27.87 -21.85
N ILE A 228 17.64 -26.60 -22.18
CA ILE A 228 18.09 -25.59 -21.22
C ILE A 228 16.92 -24.73 -20.79
N VAL A 229 16.55 -24.84 -19.52
CA VAL A 229 15.43 -24.10 -18.91
C VAL A 229 15.99 -23.06 -17.94
N THR A 230 15.54 -21.81 -18.12
CA THR A 230 15.90 -20.67 -17.24
C THR A 230 14.66 -19.88 -16.87
N GLY A 231 14.81 -18.97 -15.88
CA GLY A 231 13.73 -18.09 -15.43
C GLY A 231 12.86 -18.68 -14.32
N CYS A 232 12.47 -17.82 -13.39
CA CYS A 232 11.81 -18.19 -12.14
C CYS A 232 10.51 -18.98 -12.31
N LYS A 233 9.81 -18.81 -13.45
CA LYS A 233 8.55 -19.51 -13.75
C LYS A 233 8.74 -20.95 -14.24
N ASN A 234 9.87 -21.22 -14.86
CA ASN A 234 10.08 -22.45 -15.64
C ASN A 234 10.95 -23.47 -14.89
N VAL A 235 11.78 -23.00 -13.96
CA VAL A 235 12.68 -23.87 -13.19
C VAL A 235 11.94 -24.60 -12.06
N PRO A 236 12.49 -25.74 -11.56
CA PRO A 236 11.89 -26.48 -10.47
C PRO A 236 11.65 -25.63 -9.22
N THR A 237 10.61 -25.99 -8.47
CA THR A 237 10.33 -25.38 -7.18
C THR A 237 11.14 -26.04 -6.09
N ILE A 238 12.13 -25.35 -5.56
CA ILE A 238 12.98 -25.80 -4.45
C ILE A 238 12.73 -24.91 -3.24
N TRP A 239 12.35 -25.53 -2.13
CA TRP A 239 12.16 -24.85 -0.85
C TRP A 239 13.27 -25.28 0.11
N TYR A 240 13.86 -24.33 0.82
CA TYR A 240 14.85 -24.59 1.86
C TYR A 240 14.58 -23.71 3.08
N ASN A 241 15.09 -24.14 4.24
CA ASN A 241 15.10 -23.33 5.45
C ASN A 241 16.50 -22.71 5.63
N ASP A 242 16.55 -21.46 6.06
CA ASP A 242 17.80 -20.83 6.48
C ASP A 242 18.20 -21.31 7.90
N GLU A 243 19.31 -20.80 8.41
CA GLU A 243 19.84 -21.15 9.74
C GLU A 243 18.88 -20.75 10.88
N GLU A 244 18.02 -19.78 10.65
CA GLU A 244 16.97 -19.34 11.59
C GLU A 244 15.68 -20.16 11.48
N GLY A 245 15.63 -21.16 10.59
CA GLY A 245 14.45 -21.99 10.33
C GLY A 245 13.39 -21.33 9.44
N LYS A 246 13.70 -20.20 8.84
CA LYS A 246 12.78 -19.50 7.97
C LYS A 246 12.75 -20.11 6.58
N LYS A 247 11.54 -20.37 6.07
CA LYS A 247 11.32 -20.99 4.77
C LYS A 247 11.50 -20.01 3.61
N HIS A 248 12.32 -20.38 2.64
CA HIS A 248 12.60 -19.63 1.42
C HIS A 248 12.33 -20.48 0.18
N ARG A 249 11.86 -19.84 -0.89
CA ARG A 249 11.82 -20.45 -2.22
C ARG A 249 13.11 -20.10 -2.97
N HIS A 250 13.72 -21.11 -3.57
CA HIS A 250 14.90 -20.98 -4.40
C HIS A 250 14.53 -21.17 -5.88
N TYR A 251 15.09 -20.35 -6.72
CA TYR A 251 15.03 -20.41 -8.18
C TYR A 251 16.44 -20.67 -8.68
N VAL A 252 16.66 -21.85 -9.26
CA VAL A 252 17.99 -22.20 -9.82
C VAL A 252 18.27 -21.34 -11.04
N ASP A 253 19.54 -21.08 -11.33
CA ASP A 253 19.91 -20.25 -12.47
C ASP A 253 19.65 -20.99 -13.80
N ILE A 254 19.97 -22.31 -13.86
CA ILE A 254 19.76 -23.16 -15.05
C ILE A 254 19.27 -24.54 -14.62
N PHE A 255 18.30 -25.08 -15.34
CA PHE A 255 17.81 -26.47 -15.19
C PHE A 255 17.88 -27.22 -16.53
N ILE A 256 18.36 -28.46 -16.50
CA ILE A 256 18.46 -29.37 -17.66
C ILE A 256 17.54 -30.57 -17.40
N PRO A 257 16.32 -30.58 -17.96
CA PRO A 257 15.31 -31.61 -17.71
C PRO A 257 15.79 -33.04 -18.03
N SER A 258 16.41 -33.25 -19.18
CA SER A 258 16.84 -34.58 -19.61
C SER A 258 17.83 -35.24 -18.64
N GLN A 259 18.59 -34.45 -17.90
CA GLN A 259 19.58 -34.90 -16.91
C GLN A 259 19.09 -34.77 -15.48
N ASN A 260 17.91 -34.25 -15.24
CA ASN A 260 17.41 -33.87 -13.91
C ASN A 260 18.44 -33.03 -13.12
N ARG A 261 19.09 -32.09 -13.82
CA ARG A 261 20.28 -31.37 -13.36
C ARG A 261 19.96 -29.89 -13.15
N CYS A 262 20.27 -29.40 -11.95
CA CYS A 262 20.19 -28.00 -11.56
C CYS A 262 21.58 -27.39 -11.46
N ILE A 263 21.78 -26.17 -11.96
CA ILE A 263 23.06 -25.47 -11.92
C ILE A 263 22.85 -24.10 -11.32
N GLU A 264 23.58 -23.82 -10.26
CA GLU A 264 23.66 -22.50 -9.61
C GLU A 264 24.99 -21.86 -9.97
N VAL A 265 24.94 -20.64 -10.53
CA VAL A 265 26.10 -19.90 -11.03
C VAL A 265 26.44 -18.76 -10.08
N LYS A 266 27.65 -18.72 -9.57
CA LYS A 266 28.10 -17.70 -8.63
C LYS A 266 29.47 -17.12 -9.01
N SER A 267 29.72 -15.89 -8.58
CA SER A 267 31.06 -15.33 -8.57
C SER A 267 31.81 -15.73 -7.30
N THR A 268 33.13 -15.75 -7.34
CA THR A 268 33.98 -15.91 -6.14
C THR A 268 33.61 -14.92 -5.04
N TRP A 269 33.25 -13.68 -5.39
CA TRP A 269 32.83 -12.66 -4.44
C TRP A 269 31.50 -13.01 -3.75
N THR A 270 30.52 -13.50 -4.51
CA THR A 270 29.21 -13.89 -3.97
C THR A 270 29.33 -15.17 -3.13
N ALA A 271 30.09 -16.15 -3.63
CA ALA A 271 30.34 -17.41 -2.94
C ALA A 271 30.99 -17.17 -1.57
N LYS A 272 32.06 -16.38 -1.52
CA LYS A 272 32.76 -16.04 -0.27
C LYS A 272 31.86 -15.41 0.79
N LYS A 273 30.83 -14.67 0.37
CA LYS A 273 29.89 -14.01 1.31
C LYS A 273 28.73 -14.86 1.77
N LYS A 274 28.35 -15.89 1.00
CA LYS A 274 27.08 -16.61 1.19
C LYS A 274 27.20 -18.11 0.99
N ILE A 275 28.38 -18.67 1.21
CA ILE A 275 28.64 -20.08 0.89
C ILE A 275 27.71 -21.04 1.63
N ASP A 276 27.44 -20.78 2.92
CA ASP A 276 26.55 -21.63 3.73
C ASP A 276 25.13 -21.65 3.16
N ASN A 277 24.61 -20.48 2.80
CA ASN A 277 23.29 -20.36 2.17
C ASN A 277 23.22 -21.06 0.80
N ILE A 278 24.33 -21.07 0.05
CA ILE A 278 24.42 -21.74 -1.26
C ILE A 278 24.35 -23.26 -1.05
N PHE A 279 25.03 -23.81 -0.03
CA PHE A 279 24.95 -25.23 0.30
C PHE A 279 23.59 -25.65 0.84
N LEU A 280 22.90 -24.81 1.63
CA LEU A 280 21.53 -25.12 2.05
C LEU A 280 20.58 -25.30 0.86
N LYS A 281 20.73 -24.48 -0.18
CA LYS A 281 19.96 -24.61 -1.42
C LYS A 281 20.32 -25.88 -2.19
N GLN A 282 21.63 -26.19 -2.29
CA GLN A 282 22.09 -27.40 -2.94
C GLN A 282 21.55 -28.66 -2.24
N ASN A 283 21.64 -28.72 -0.94
CA ASN A 283 21.15 -29.86 -0.16
C ASN A 283 19.65 -30.07 -0.36
N ALA A 284 18.87 -28.99 -0.28
CA ALA A 284 17.42 -29.05 -0.54
C ALA A 284 17.10 -29.53 -1.98
N GLY A 285 17.91 -29.14 -2.97
CA GLY A 285 17.76 -29.63 -4.34
C GLY A 285 18.09 -31.10 -4.47
N LYS A 286 19.16 -31.55 -3.79
CA LYS A 286 19.56 -32.98 -3.76
C LYS A 286 18.54 -33.86 -3.04
N GLU A 287 17.93 -33.38 -1.95
CA GLU A 287 16.85 -34.08 -1.24
C GLU A 287 15.63 -34.32 -2.14
N LEU A 288 15.39 -33.44 -3.09
CA LEU A 288 14.34 -33.57 -4.11
C LEU A 288 14.77 -34.48 -5.29
N GLY A 289 15.97 -35.03 -5.27
CA GLY A 289 16.49 -35.95 -6.30
C GLY A 289 17.15 -35.27 -7.49
N TYR A 290 17.42 -33.97 -7.44
CA TYR A 290 18.14 -33.27 -8.50
C TYR A 290 19.66 -33.50 -8.42
N LEU A 291 20.30 -33.62 -9.56
CA LEU A 291 21.76 -33.49 -9.69
C LEU A 291 22.08 -31.99 -9.58
N TYR A 292 22.43 -31.55 -8.38
CA TYR A 292 22.59 -30.12 -8.11
C TYR A 292 24.05 -29.70 -8.08
N GLU A 293 24.43 -28.82 -9.01
CA GLU A 293 25.79 -28.33 -9.17
C GLU A 293 25.91 -26.85 -8.85
N ILE A 294 27.04 -26.44 -8.27
CA ILE A 294 27.39 -25.04 -8.02
C ILE A 294 28.66 -24.74 -8.80
N TRP A 295 28.59 -23.77 -9.71
CA TRP A 295 29.70 -23.32 -10.53
C TRP A 295 30.15 -21.92 -10.11
N ILE A 296 31.39 -21.82 -9.61
CA ILE A 296 31.94 -20.57 -9.12
C ILE A 296 32.95 -20.02 -10.10
N TYR A 297 32.68 -18.85 -10.63
CA TYR A 297 33.51 -18.14 -11.61
C TYR A 297 34.35 -17.06 -10.95
N ASP A 298 35.61 -16.93 -11.39
CA ASP A 298 36.49 -15.82 -11.05
C ASP A 298 36.17 -14.56 -11.90
N ASN A 299 36.93 -13.48 -11.68
CA ASN A 299 36.79 -12.22 -12.43
C ASN A 299 37.28 -12.33 -13.89
N LYS A 300 37.99 -13.40 -14.26
CA LYS A 300 38.43 -13.70 -15.63
C LYS A 300 37.45 -14.60 -16.38
N GLY A 301 36.35 -15.02 -15.72
CA GLY A 301 35.34 -15.89 -16.33
C GLY A 301 35.74 -17.38 -16.37
N LYS A 302 36.69 -17.80 -15.54
CA LYS A 302 37.07 -19.22 -15.38
C LYS A 302 36.37 -19.83 -14.18
N ILE A 303 35.90 -21.05 -14.30
CA ILE A 303 35.42 -21.83 -13.15
C ILE A 303 36.62 -22.18 -12.28
N VAL A 304 36.58 -21.72 -11.03
CA VAL A 304 37.63 -21.94 -10.04
C VAL A 304 37.23 -22.97 -8.98
N GLU A 305 35.94 -23.12 -8.74
CA GLU A 305 35.38 -24.10 -7.80
C GLU A 305 34.12 -24.71 -8.40
N TYR A 306 33.93 -25.98 -8.15
CA TYR A 306 32.83 -26.77 -8.67
C TYR A 306 32.36 -27.77 -7.60
N TYR A 307 31.11 -27.69 -7.22
CA TYR A 307 30.52 -28.60 -6.23
C TYR A 307 29.38 -29.40 -6.88
N LYS A 308 29.45 -30.72 -6.72
CA LYS A 308 28.39 -31.67 -7.10
C LYS A 308 27.57 -32.09 -5.89
#